data_351f99c3c4944a7c2f488b64a69f51ef
#
_entry.id   351f99c3c4944a7c2f488b64a69f51ef
#
_cell.length_a   1.000
_cell.length_b   1.000
_cell.length_c   1.000
_cell.angle_alpha   90.00
_cell.angle_beta   90.00
_cell.angle_gamma   90.00
#
_symmetry.space_group_name_H-M   'P 1'
#
loop_
_entity.id
_entity.type
_entity.pdbx_description
1 polymer ?
#
loop_
_entity_poly.entity_id
_entity_poly.type
_entity_poly.pdbx_seq_one_letter_code
_entity_poly.pdbx_strand_id
1 'polypeptide(L)'
;MADIIPIGVVTVSDRASRGVYEDKGGPGVEAALEQLLASPWRPVRRLAPDERPAIEAALIALADDERCPLILTTGGTGPAPRDVTPEATEAVCHRILPGFGELMRSASLREVPTAILSRQLAGTRGASLIINLPGKPAAIRTCLDAVFAAVPYCIDLIGGARLETNPEFCTAFRPKA
;
A
#
# COMPACT_ATOMS: atom_id res chain seq x y z
N MET A 1 -13.64 -11.68 -21.15
CA MET A 1 -13.73 -11.62 -19.67
C MET A 1 -12.70 -10.60 -19.22
N ALA A 2 -13.04 -9.73 -18.27
CA ALA A 2 -12.05 -8.81 -17.71
C ALA A 2 -11.02 -9.61 -16.94
N ASP A 3 -9.73 -9.29 -17.12
CA ASP A 3 -8.65 -9.95 -16.39
C ASP A 3 -8.74 -9.61 -14.90
N ILE A 4 -8.54 -10.63 -14.06
CA ILE A 4 -8.52 -10.46 -12.60
C ILE A 4 -7.15 -9.89 -12.22
N ILE A 5 -7.14 -8.68 -11.69
CA ILE A 5 -5.91 -7.93 -11.40
C ILE A 5 -5.31 -8.39 -10.06
N PRO A 6 -4.06 -8.87 -10.04
CA PRO A 6 -3.39 -9.20 -8.78
C PRO A 6 -3.00 -7.93 -8.04
N ILE A 7 -3.33 -7.83 -6.75
CA ILE A 7 -2.91 -6.72 -5.89
C ILE A 7 -2.13 -7.27 -4.70
N GLY A 8 -0.91 -6.79 -4.53
CA GLY A 8 -0.03 -7.20 -3.44
C GLY A 8 -0.48 -6.62 -2.11
N VAL A 9 -0.59 -7.46 -1.09
CA VAL A 9 -0.87 -7.06 0.30
C VAL A 9 0.21 -7.66 1.20
N VAL A 10 1.05 -6.81 1.77
CA VAL A 10 2.16 -7.23 2.64
C VAL A 10 1.88 -6.80 4.07
N THR A 11 1.69 -7.76 4.96
CA THR A 11 1.65 -7.49 6.39
C THR A 11 3.07 -7.61 6.96
N VAL A 12 3.55 -6.53 7.56
CA VAL A 12 4.86 -6.48 8.23
C VAL A 12 4.64 -6.53 9.73
N SER A 13 5.01 -7.64 10.36
CA SER A 13 4.84 -7.85 11.79
C SER A 13 5.62 -9.05 12.29
N ASP A 14 6.54 -8.84 13.22
CA ASP A 14 7.25 -9.91 13.93
C ASP A 14 6.29 -10.87 14.64
N ARG A 15 5.26 -10.33 15.28
CA ARG A 15 4.29 -11.15 16.04
C ARG A 15 3.39 -11.97 15.14
N ALA A 16 2.92 -11.39 14.06
CA ALA A 16 2.08 -12.10 13.10
C ALA A 16 2.90 -13.17 12.35
N SER A 17 4.13 -12.86 11.93
CA SER A 17 5.01 -13.79 11.23
C SER A 17 5.38 -15.02 12.08
N ARG A 18 5.41 -14.88 13.42
CA ARG A 18 5.65 -15.98 14.38
C ARG A 18 4.37 -16.68 14.85
N GLY A 19 3.21 -16.30 14.33
CA GLY A 19 1.92 -16.89 14.74
C GLY A 19 1.47 -16.50 16.16
N VAL A 20 2.08 -15.48 16.78
CA VAL A 20 1.77 -15.01 18.14
C VAL A 20 0.55 -14.08 18.15
N TYR A 21 0.24 -13.49 17.00
CA TYR A 21 -0.83 -12.52 16.85
C TYR A 21 -1.55 -12.73 15.52
N GLU A 22 -2.89 -12.59 15.53
CA GLU A 22 -3.67 -12.65 14.30
C GLU A 22 -3.44 -11.38 13.47
N ASP A 23 -3.13 -11.55 12.19
CA ASP A 23 -3.02 -10.43 11.25
C ASP A 23 -4.39 -9.76 11.07
N LYS A 24 -4.46 -8.48 11.42
CA LYS A 24 -5.63 -7.63 11.18
C LYS A 24 -5.35 -6.55 10.12
N GLY A 25 -4.08 -6.28 9.85
CA GLY A 25 -3.67 -5.29 8.88
C GLY A 25 -4.00 -5.71 7.45
N GLY A 26 -3.58 -6.90 7.05
CA GLY A 26 -3.87 -7.45 5.73
C GLY A 26 -5.36 -7.48 5.41
N PRO A 27 -6.20 -8.11 6.24
CA PRO A 27 -7.66 -8.06 6.09
C PRO A 27 -8.24 -6.65 6.06
N GLY A 28 -7.66 -5.71 6.83
CA GLY A 28 -8.07 -4.29 6.81
C GLY A 28 -7.79 -3.61 5.48
N VAL A 29 -6.66 -3.90 4.86
CA VAL A 29 -6.34 -3.44 3.50
C VAL A 29 -7.31 -4.00 2.48
N GLU A 30 -7.56 -5.31 2.53
CA GLU A 30 -8.48 -5.98 1.59
C GLU A 30 -9.90 -5.43 1.71
N ALA A 31 -10.42 -5.26 2.93
CA ALA A 31 -11.74 -4.69 3.17
C ALA A 31 -11.88 -3.26 2.61
N ALA A 32 -10.81 -2.45 2.66
CA ALA A 32 -10.82 -1.13 2.03
C ALA A 32 -10.82 -1.23 0.51
N LEU A 33 -10.01 -2.12 -0.07
CA LEU A 33 -9.95 -2.33 -1.53
C LEU A 33 -11.27 -2.85 -2.10
N GLU A 34 -11.99 -3.72 -1.39
CA GLU A 34 -13.33 -4.21 -1.80
C GLU A 34 -14.33 -3.08 -2.01
N GLN A 35 -14.21 -2.00 -1.24
CA GLN A 35 -15.07 -0.83 -1.41
C GLN A 35 -14.53 0.13 -2.47
N LEU A 36 -13.22 0.34 -2.54
CA LEU A 36 -12.60 1.34 -3.39
C LEU A 36 -12.52 0.94 -4.86
N LEU A 37 -12.43 -0.37 -5.16
CA LEU A 37 -12.25 -0.87 -6.52
C LEU A 37 -13.54 -1.40 -7.12
N ALA A 38 -13.76 -1.07 -8.40
CA ALA A 38 -14.77 -1.68 -9.25
C ALA A 38 -14.18 -2.76 -10.19
N SER A 39 -12.89 -2.67 -10.51
CA SER A 39 -12.22 -3.70 -11.30
C SER A 39 -12.19 -5.03 -10.58
N PRO A 40 -12.35 -6.17 -11.29
CA PRO A 40 -12.11 -7.49 -10.70
C PRO A 40 -10.65 -7.61 -10.24
N TRP A 41 -10.44 -7.99 -8.99
CA TRP A 41 -9.10 -8.12 -8.43
C TRP A 41 -9.00 -9.34 -7.49
N ARG A 42 -7.78 -9.73 -7.18
CA ARG A 42 -7.47 -10.76 -6.17
C ARG A 42 -6.27 -10.34 -5.32
N PRO A 43 -6.27 -10.65 -4.02
CA PRO A 43 -5.11 -10.38 -3.18
C PRO A 43 -3.98 -11.38 -3.45
N VAL A 44 -2.75 -10.88 -3.48
CA VAL A 44 -1.52 -11.67 -3.40
C VAL A 44 -0.86 -11.34 -2.08
N ARG A 45 -1.13 -12.18 -1.06
CA ARG A 45 -0.74 -11.90 0.32
C ARG A 45 0.70 -12.31 0.57
N ARG A 46 1.40 -11.52 1.37
CA ARG A 46 2.71 -11.85 1.96
C ARG A 46 2.70 -11.42 3.42
N LEU A 47 3.34 -12.22 4.25
CA LEU A 47 3.57 -11.92 5.66
C LEU A 47 5.08 -11.91 5.88
N ALA A 48 5.61 -10.77 6.31
CA ALA A 48 7.02 -10.57 6.54
C ALA A 48 7.30 -10.16 8.01
N PRO A 49 8.39 -10.62 8.61
CA PRO A 49 8.87 -10.06 9.86
C PRO A 49 9.35 -8.61 9.66
N ASP A 50 9.52 -7.88 10.76
CA ASP A 50 10.08 -6.52 10.75
C ASP A 50 11.60 -6.56 10.46
N GLU A 51 11.96 -7.11 9.31
CA GLU A 51 13.33 -7.29 8.81
C GLU A 51 13.42 -6.78 7.38
N ARG A 52 14.31 -5.81 7.17
CA ARG A 52 14.45 -5.13 5.88
C ARG A 52 14.63 -6.12 4.69
N PRO A 53 15.53 -7.12 4.74
CA PRO A 53 15.70 -8.04 3.60
C PRO A 53 14.45 -8.86 3.28
N ALA A 54 13.67 -9.24 4.30
CA ALA A 54 12.44 -10.01 4.10
C ALA A 54 11.35 -9.14 3.44
N ILE A 55 11.23 -7.88 3.85
CA ILE A 55 10.28 -6.94 3.25
C ILE A 55 10.69 -6.62 1.81
N GLU A 56 11.98 -6.34 1.55
CA GLU A 56 12.50 -6.09 0.21
C GLU A 56 12.20 -7.27 -0.74
N ALA A 57 12.49 -8.50 -0.30
CA ALA A 57 12.22 -9.69 -1.09
C ALA A 57 10.73 -9.86 -1.43
N ALA A 58 9.84 -9.61 -0.46
CA ALA A 58 8.40 -9.66 -0.68
C ALA A 58 7.93 -8.61 -1.70
N LEU A 59 8.42 -7.37 -1.60
CA LEU A 59 8.07 -6.29 -2.53
C LEU A 59 8.56 -6.56 -3.95
N ILE A 60 9.80 -7.04 -4.09
CA ILE A 60 10.39 -7.39 -5.39
C ILE A 60 9.58 -8.52 -6.05
N ALA A 61 9.29 -9.60 -5.31
CA ALA A 61 8.53 -10.72 -5.85
C ALA A 61 7.13 -10.29 -6.31
N LEU A 62 6.44 -9.44 -5.54
CA LEU A 62 5.12 -8.94 -5.91
C LEU A 62 5.16 -8.04 -7.16
N ALA A 63 6.21 -7.23 -7.32
CA ALA A 63 6.34 -6.32 -8.46
C ALA A 63 6.83 -7.04 -9.71
N ASP A 64 7.88 -7.84 -9.60
CA ASP A 64 8.61 -8.38 -10.75
C ASP A 64 8.05 -9.74 -11.21
N ASP A 65 7.72 -10.64 -10.27
CA ASP A 65 7.25 -12.00 -10.58
C ASP A 65 5.72 -12.06 -10.71
N GLU A 66 5.01 -11.55 -9.69
CA GLU A 66 3.53 -11.54 -9.65
C GLU A 66 2.91 -10.41 -10.47
N ARG A 67 3.71 -9.41 -10.87
CA ARG A 67 3.29 -8.25 -11.65
C ARG A 67 2.08 -7.51 -11.09
N CYS A 68 2.05 -7.35 -9.76
CA CYS A 68 1.02 -6.58 -9.09
C CYS A 68 1.14 -5.09 -9.45
N PRO A 69 0.17 -4.45 -10.11
CA PRO A 69 0.25 -3.02 -10.44
C PRO A 69 0.13 -2.14 -9.20
N LEU A 70 -0.47 -2.66 -8.13
CA LEU A 70 -0.58 -2.00 -6.83
C LEU A 70 -0.10 -2.97 -5.74
N ILE A 71 0.77 -2.47 -4.87
CA ILE A 71 1.29 -3.20 -3.71
C ILE A 71 1.10 -2.32 -2.48
N LEU A 72 0.37 -2.82 -1.49
CA LEU A 72 0.11 -2.12 -0.24
C LEU A 72 0.78 -2.87 0.91
N THR A 73 1.62 -2.18 1.68
CA THR A 73 2.16 -2.72 2.92
C THR A 73 1.39 -2.18 4.12
N THR A 74 1.31 -2.94 5.19
CA THR A 74 0.74 -2.49 6.46
C THR A 74 1.65 -2.89 7.62
N GLY A 75 1.97 -1.94 8.48
CA GLY A 75 2.88 -2.12 9.61
C GLY A 75 4.32 -1.63 9.37
N GLY A 76 5.10 -1.53 10.43
CA GLY A 76 6.52 -1.18 10.40
C GLY A 76 6.86 0.24 9.91
N THR A 77 5.94 1.21 10.08
CA THR A 77 6.10 2.58 9.54
C THR A 77 6.40 3.64 10.58
N GLY A 78 6.51 3.29 11.84
CA GLY A 78 6.82 4.23 12.93
C GLY A 78 8.31 4.50 13.10
N PRO A 79 8.69 5.19 14.20
CA PRO A 79 10.08 5.53 14.51
C PRO A 79 10.81 4.50 15.38
N ALA A 80 10.18 3.36 15.71
CA ALA A 80 10.82 2.33 16.52
C ALA A 80 11.98 1.66 15.74
N PRO A 81 13.02 1.15 16.42
CA PRO A 81 14.16 0.55 15.76
C PRO A 81 13.84 -0.63 14.82
N ARG A 82 12.74 -1.33 15.10
CA ARG A 82 12.26 -2.44 14.25
C ARG A 82 11.35 -1.98 13.10
N ASP A 83 10.90 -0.73 13.09
CA ASP A 83 10.10 -0.17 12.01
C ASP A 83 11.00 0.16 10.81
N VAL A 84 11.09 -0.74 9.84
CA VAL A 84 12.02 -0.63 8.69
C VAL A 84 11.30 -0.73 7.34
N THR A 85 9.97 -0.69 7.33
CA THR A 85 9.19 -0.77 6.09
C THR A 85 9.48 0.38 5.13
N PRO A 86 9.62 1.65 5.57
CA PRO A 86 9.96 2.74 4.66
C PRO A 86 11.33 2.56 4.01
N GLU A 87 12.35 2.15 4.76
CA GLU A 87 13.70 1.91 4.25
C GLU A 87 13.74 0.76 3.23
N ALA A 88 13.01 -0.33 3.50
CA ALA A 88 12.89 -1.44 2.57
C ALA A 88 12.18 -1.01 1.27
N THR A 89 11.12 -0.22 1.39
CA THR A 89 10.37 0.29 0.24
C THR A 89 11.21 1.24 -0.61
N GLU A 90 11.92 2.18 0.03
CA GLU A 90 12.82 3.11 -0.66
C GLU A 90 13.92 2.37 -1.43
N ALA A 91 14.50 1.32 -0.83
CA ALA A 91 15.56 0.54 -1.45
C ALA A 91 15.13 -0.19 -2.73
N VAL A 92 13.88 -0.62 -2.84
CA VAL A 92 13.39 -1.37 -4.00
C VAL A 92 12.70 -0.49 -5.04
N CYS A 93 12.32 0.74 -4.70
CA CYS A 93 11.67 1.68 -5.61
C CYS A 93 12.68 2.37 -6.54
N HIS A 94 12.28 2.56 -7.79
CA HIS A 94 13.04 3.35 -8.76
C HIS A 94 12.79 4.86 -8.62
N ARG A 95 11.61 5.24 -8.13
CA ARG A 95 11.21 6.63 -7.84
C ARG A 95 10.39 6.66 -6.56
N ILE A 96 10.62 7.66 -5.74
CA ILE A 96 9.79 7.96 -4.57
C ILE A 96 8.78 9.05 -4.93
N LEU A 97 7.55 8.90 -4.46
CA LEU A 97 6.44 9.82 -4.65
C LEU A 97 6.06 10.48 -3.31
N PRO A 98 6.74 11.55 -2.89
CA PRO A 98 6.59 12.12 -1.55
C PRO A 98 5.16 12.56 -1.22
N GLY A 99 4.43 13.05 -2.22
CA GLY A 99 3.05 13.55 -2.04
C GLY A 99 2.08 12.55 -1.44
N PHE A 100 2.27 11.25 -1.66
CA PHE A 100 1.45 10.21 -1.02
C PHE A 100 1.63 10.22 0.50
N GLY A 101 2.87 10.14 0.98
CA GLY A 101 3.17 10.16 2.41
C GLY A 101 2.74 11.47 3.08
N GLU A 102 2.95 12.60 2.42
CA GLU A 102 2.53 13.91 2.89
C GLU A 102 1.01 13.98 3.09
N LEU A 103 0.24 13.58 2.09
CA LEU A 103 -1.22 13.63 2.16
C LEU A 103 -1.81 12.64 3.17
N MET A 104 -1.28 11.42 3.22
CA MET A 104 -1.70 10.42 4.20
C MET A 104 -1.46 10.89 5.64
N ARG A 105 -0.28 11.47 5.94
CA ARG A 105 0.01 12.05 7.26
C ARG A 105 -0.90 13.22 7.57
N SER A 106 -1.09 14.13 6.62
CA SER A 106 -1.98 15.28 6.79
C SER A 106 -3.42 14.88 7.11
N ALA A 107 -3.94 13.87 6.41
CA ALA A 107 -5.27 13.35 6.67
C ALA A 107 -5.37 12.72 8.06
N SER A 108 -4.40 11.88 8.43
CA SER A 108 -4.38 11.17 9.71
C SER A 108 -4.20 12.10 10.91
N LEU A 109 -3.49 13.23 10.75
CA LEU A 109 -3.29 14.23 11.82
C LEU A 109 -4.59 14.89 12.27
N ARG A 110 -5.64 14.87 11.48
CA ARG A 110 -6.96 15.39 11.88
C ARG A 110 -7.60 14.53 12.97
N GLU A 111 -7.24 13.27 13.06
CA GLU A 111 -7.80 12.30 14.01
C GLU A 111 -6.82 11.94 15.13
N VAL A 112 -5.54 11.79 14.79
CA VAL A 112 -4.52 11.25 15.71
C VAL A 112 -3.25 12.10 15.67
N PRO A 113 -2.92 12.86 16.75
CA PRO A 113 -1.73 13.71 16.79
C PRO A 113 -0.41 12.98 16.56
N THR A 114 -0.33 11.70 16.95
CA THR A 114 0.88 10.87 16.76
C THR A 114 1.09 10.40 15.32
N ALA A 115 0.17 10.69 14.40
CA ALA A 115 0.37 10.43 12.97
C ALA A 115 1.59 11.17 12.40
N ILE A 116 2.04 12.25 13.05
CA ILE A 116 3.29 12.95 12.70
C ILE A 116 4.54 12.04 12.79
N LEU A 117 4.48 10.97 13.56
CA LEU A 117 5.57 10.01 13.72
C LEU A 117 5.63 8.96 12.60
N SER A 118 4.60 8.89 11.74
CA SER A 118 4.59 7.96 10.63
C SER A 118 5.59 8.38 9.55
N ARG A 119 6.42 7.42 9.13
CA ARG A 119 7.41 7.58 8.07
C ARG A 119 6.97 6.90 6.78
N GLN A 120 5.69 6.55 6.68
CA GLN A 120 5.10 5.92 5.49
C GLN A 120 5.37 6.74 4.22
N LEU A 121 5.64 6.05 3.13
CA LEU A 121 5.92 6.61 1.82
C LEU A 121 5.27 5.81 0.71
N ALA A 122 5.36 6.30 -0.50
CA ALA A 122 5.04 5.55 -1.70
C ALA A 122 6.12 5.74 -2.76
N GLY A 123 6.26 4.75 -3.63
CA GLY A 123 7.19 4.79 -4.73
C GLY A 123 6.80 3.84 -5.85
N THR A 124 7.53 3.86 -6.94
CA THR A 124 7.29 3.01 -8.11
C THR A 124 8.46 2.08 -8.37
N ARG A 125 8.14 0.84 -8.75
CA ARG A 125 9.08 -0.16 -9.26
C ARG A 125 8.50 -0.77 -10.53
N GLY A 126 9.16 -0.55 -11.69
CA GLY A 126 8.59 -0.97 -12.97
C GLY A 126 7.18 -0.41 -13.15
N ALA A 127 6.22 -1.29 -13.42
CA ALA A 127 4.81 -0.97 -13.57
C ALA A 127 3.98 -1.09 -12.27
N SER A 128 4.65 -1.15 -11.11
CA SER A 128 4.03 -1.28 -9.80
C SER A 128 4.12 0.01 -9.00
N LEU A 129 2.99 0.44 -8.42
CA LEU A 129 2.94 1.46 -7.36
C LEU A 129 2.95 0.75 -6.00
N ILE A 130 3.88 1.13 -5.12
CA ILE A 130 4.01 0.59 -3.77
C ILE A 130 3.64 1.68 -2.79
N ILE A 131 2.73 1.41 -1.84
CA ILE A 131 2.29 2.38 -0.82
C ILE A 131 2.41 1.73 0.56
N ASN A 132 3.10 2.40 1.48
CA ASN A 132 3.13 1.99 2.88
C ASN A 132 1.91 2.52 3.63
N LEU A 133 1.28 1.66 4.42
CA LEU A 133 0.13 1.98 5.26
C LEU A 133 0.43 1.70 6.73
N PRO A 134 -0.22 2.40 7.66
CA PRO A 134 -0.11 2.11 9.09
C PRO A 134 -0.69 0.74 9.43
N GLY A 135 -0.36 0.23 10.63
CA GLY A 135 -0.81 -1.09 11.06
C GLY A 135 -2.25 -1.19 11.55
N LYS A 136 -2.88 -0.07 11.93
CA LYS A 136 -4.25 -0.07 12.47
C LYS A 136 -5.28 0.00 11.33
N PRO A 137 -6.29 -0.89 11.27
CA PRO A 137 -7.30 -0.92 10.21
C PRO A 137 -8.01 0.44 9.97
N ALA A 138 -8.41 1.14 11.02
CA ALA A 138 -9.03 2.47 10.89
C ALA A 138 -8.09 3.49 10.22
N ALA A 139 -6.81 3.49 10.57
CA ALA A 139 -5.81 4.37 9.97
C ALA A 139 -5.49 3.98 8.51
N ILE A 140 -5.54 2.69 8.16
CA ILE A 140 -5.44 2.21 6.78
C ILE A 140 -6.52 2.87 5.92
N ARG A 141 -7.76 2.85 6.37
CA ARG A 141 -8.89 3.45 5.63
C ARG A 141 -8.70 4.95 5.44
N THR A 142 -8.38 5.68 6.50
CA THR A 142 -8.11 7.13 6.44
C THR A 142 -7.01 7.46 5.43
N CYS A 143 -5.92 6.70 5.42
CA CYS A 143 -4.82 6.88 4.47
C CYS A 143 -5.26 6.60 3.02
N LEU A 144 -5.93 5.48 2.77
CA LEU A 144 -6.37 5.12 1.42
C LEU A 144 -7.41 6.09 0.88
N ASP A 145 -8.39 6.51 1.68
CA ASP A 145 -9.38 7.51 1.27
C ASP A 145 -8.72 8.84 0.86
N ALA A 146 -7.61 9.21 1.49
CA ALA A 146 -6.90 10.43 1.16
C ALA A 146 -6.21 10.40 -0.21
N VAL A 147 -5.68 9.25 -0.64
CA VAL A 147 -4.79 9.17 -1.82
C VAL A 147 -5.36 8.39 -2.99
N PHE A 148 -6.42 7.60 -2.78
CA PHE A 148 -6.84 6.60 -3.76
C PHE A 148 -7.33 7.20 -5.08
N ALA A 149 -7.84 8.43 -5.08
CA ALA A 149 -8.24 9.11 -6.31
C ALA A 149 -7.08 9.28 -7.32
N ALA A 150 -5.83 9.34 -6.83
CA ALA A 150 -4.63 9.46 -7.68
C ALA A 150 -4.02 8.09 -8.06
N VAL A 151 -4.36 7.03 -7.37
CA VAL A 151 -3.76 5.69 -7.54
C VAL A 151 -3.93 5.15 -8.97
N PRO A 152 -5.15 5.12 -9.56
CA PRO A 152 -5.33 4.57 -10.90
C PRO A 152 -4.53 5.33 -11.96
N TYR A 153 -4.52 6.65 -11.93
CA TYR A 153 -3.78 7.44 -12.89
C TYR A 153 -2.26 7.28 -12.75
N CYS A 154 -1.76 7.17 -11.53
CA CYS A 154 -0.35 6.85 -11.30
C CYS A 154 0.03 5.51 -11.94
N ILE A 155 -0.80 4.48 -11.79
CA ILE A 155 -0.59 3.16 -12.38
C ILE A 155 -0.65 3.23 -13.91
N ASP A 156 -1.58 3.99 -14.48
CA ASP A 156 -1.65 4.22 -15.94
C ASP A 156 -0.33 4.84 -16.45
N LEU A 157 0.22 5.84 -15.75
CA LEU A 157 1.45 6.54 -16.15
C LEU A 157 2.70 5.64 -16.13
N ILE A 158 2.73 4.64 -15.28
CA ILE A 158 3.87 3.70 -15.18
C ILE A 158 3.67 2.43 -16.01
N GLY A 159 2.58 2.35 -16.78
CA GLY A 159 2.29 1.22 -17.67
C GLY A 159 1.72 -0.02 -16.98
N GLY A 160 1.13 0.15 -15.80
CA GLY A 160 0.44 -0.93 -15.08
C GLY A 160 -0.96 -1.22 -15.63
N ALA A 161 -1.59 -2.26 -15.08
CA ALA A 161 -2.95 -2.64 -15.47
C ALA A 161 -3.96 -1.56 -15.05
N ARG A 162 -4.92 -1.27 -15.93
CA ARG A 162 -5.94 -0.26 -15.67
C ARG A 162 -6.84 -0.66 -14.52
N LEU A 163 -6.88 0.16 -13.47
CA LEU A 163 -7.77 0.03 -12.33
C LEU A 163 -8.94 1.02 -12.46
N GLU A 164 -10.16 0.55 -12.22
CA GLU A 164 -11.34 1.38 -12.09
C GLU A 164 -11.81 1.39 -10.65
N THR A 165 -12.20 2.56 -10.16
CA THR A 165 -12.68 2.76 -8.79
C THR A 165 -14.20 2.66 -8.73
N ASN A 166 -14.73 2.26 -7.56
CA ASN A 166 -16.14 2.32 -7.26
C ASN A 166 -16.55 3.77 -6.94
N PRO A 167 -17.35 4.42 -7.79
CA PRO A 167 -17.69 5.84 -7.65
C PRO A 167 -18.50 6.16 -6.39
N GLU A 168 -19.09 5.17 -5.74
CA GLU A 168 -19.76 5.34 -4.44
C GLU A 168 -18.80 5.74 -3.34
N PHE A 169 -17.54 5.24 -3.39
CA PHE A 169 -16.52 5.47 -2.37
C PHE A 169 -15.38 6.36 -2.85
N CYS A 170 -14.99 6.24 -4.11
CA CYS A 170 -13.88 6.99 -4.68
C CYS A 170 -14.04 7.17 -6.17
N THR A 171 -13.90 8.40 -6.66
CA THR A 171 -13.81 8.68 -8.09
C THR A 171 -12.35 8.92 -8.47
N ALA A 172 -11.78 8.05 -9.29
CA ALA A 172 -10.43 8.24 -9.82
C ALA A 172 -10.35 9.51 -10.66
N PHE A 173 -9.28 10.27 -10.45
CA PHE A 173 -9.02 11.46 -11.25
C PHE A 173 -7.97 11.13 -12.33
N ARG A 174 -8.40 11.28 -13.60
CA ARG A 174 -7.52 11.19 -14.77
C ARG A 174 -7.60 12.52 -15.53
N PRO A 175 -6.50 13.29 -15.61
CA PRO A 175 -6.49 14.54 -16.39
C PRO A 175 -6.92 14.28 -17.83
N LYS A 176 -7.73 15.21 -18.39
CA LYS A 176 -8.02 15.19 -19.83
C LYS A 176 -6.76 15.60 -20.58
N ALA A 177 -6.44 14.86 -21.64
CA ALA A 177 -5.38 15.23 -22.56
C ALA A 177 -5.68 16.55 -23.27
#